data_285aa980941b1bc39e3494f044505056
#
_entry.id   285aa980941b1bc39e3494f044505056
#
_cell.length_a   1.000
_cell.length_b   1.000
_cell.length_c   1.000
_cell.angle_alpha   90.00
_cell.angle_beta   90.00
_cell.angle_gamma   90.00
#
_symmetry.space_group_name_H-M   'P 1'
#
loop_
_entity.id
_entity.type
_entity.pdbx_description
1 polymer ?
#
loop_
_entity_poly.entity_id
_entity_poly.type
_entity_poly.pdbx_seq_one_letter_code
_entity_poly.pdbx_strand_id
1 'polypeptide(L)'
;MIFQSQKEELILKSCSWQEQFKKGNYLANRGDHVEAIKCFLVTIRHNPEHAMAWNNIGVAKLCLSKPDEAVIAFEKALEIDSDYRDALHNRALAYSDVGELDSAMDDLNRVISLDPEHWASYKHRSILNQMLGDSEQSFKDYIKFKDLTHGN
;
A
#
# COMPACT_ATOMS: atom_id res chain seq x y z
N MET A 1 -3.64 -5.86 -35.66
CA MET A 1 -4.24 -5.64 -34.32
C MET A 1 -4.88 -6.91 -33.73
N ILE A 2 -5.61 -7.73 -34.48
CA ILE A 2 -6.30 -8.94 -33.95
C ILE A 2 -5.30 -10.02 -33.47
N PHE A 3 -4.18 -10.21 -34.15
CA PHE A 3 -3.16 -11.22 -33.81
C PHE A 3 -2.36 -10.92 -32.53
N GLN A 4 -2.23 -9.67 -32.15
CA GLN A 4 -1.55 -9.26 -30.89
C GLN A 4 -2.42 -9.53 -29.67
N SER A 5 -3.73 -9.27 -29.79
CA SER A 5 -4.75 -9.59 -28.79
C SER A 5 -4.85 -11.10 -28.51
N GLN A 6 -4.83 -11.94 -29.55
CA GLN A 6 -4.89 -13.41 -29.39
C GLN A 6 -3.62 -14.00 -28.75
N LYS A 7 -2.45 -13.43 -29.04
CA LYS A 7 -1.18 -13.85 -28.44
C LYS A 7 -1.10 -13.48 -26.95
N GLU A 8 -1.60 -12.31 -26.60
CA GLU A 8 -1.73 -11.86 -25.20
C GLU A 8 -2.74 -12.72 -24.44
N GLU A 9 -3.85 -13.09 -25.07
CA GLU A 9 -4.87 -13.98 -24.48
C GLU A 9 -4.35 -15.42 -24.28
N LEU A 10 -3.49 -15.91 -25.17
CA LEU A 10 -2.86 -17.23 -25.04
C LEU A 10 -1.81 -17.25 -23.91
N ILE A 11 -1.03 -16.17 -23.78
CA ILE A 11 -0.06 -16.00 -22.68
C ILE A 11 -0.79 -15.87 -21.33
N LEU A 12 -1.92 -15.17 -21.29
CA LEU A 12 -2.77 -15.05 -20.11
C LEU A 12 -3.39 -16.40 -19.69
N LYS A 13 -3.66 -17.30 -20.64
CA LYS A 13 -4.18 -18.65 -20.36
C LYS A 13 -3.12 -19.65 -19.92
N SER A 14 -1.84 -19.39 -20.18
CA SER A 14 -0.74 -20.31 -19.88
C SER A 14 0.00 -20.01 -18.56
N CYS A 15 -0.11 -18.80 -18.01
CA CYS A 15 0.53 -18.41 -16.75
C CYS A 15 -0.50 -18.37 -15.62
N SER A 16 -0.23 -19.11 -14.56
CA SER A 16 -1.04 -19.06 -13.35
C SER A 16 -0.97 -17.67 -12.73
N TRP A 17 -2.07 -17.17 -12.16
CA TRP A 17 -2.08 -15.88 -11.46
C TRP A 17 -1.07 -15.83 -10.29
N GLN A 18 -0.79 -16.99 -9.66
CA GLN A 18 0.22 -17.12 -8.61
C GLN A 18 1.63 -16.82 -9.15
N GLU A 19 1.96 -17.31 -10.34
CA GLU A 19 3.24 -17.02 -11.01
C GLU A 19 3.35 -15.55 -11.39
N GLN A 20 2.27 -14.95 -11.87
CA GLN A 20 2.23 -13.52 -12.17
C GLN A 20 2.40 -12.69 -10.91
N PHE A 21 1.75 -13.05 -9.81
CA PHE A 21 1.93 -12.37 -8.53
C PHE A 21 3.39 -12.44 -8.04
N LYS A 22 4.00 -13.64 -8.09
CA LYS A 22 5.43 -13.81 -7.72
C LYS A 22 6.35 -12.97 -8.62
N LYS A 23 6.09 -12.96 -9.93
CA LYS A 23 6.84 -12.15 -10.90
C LYS A 23 6.68 -10.66 -10.61
N GLY A 24 5.46 -10.21 -10.30
CA GLY A 24 5.20 -8.83 -9.91
C GLY A 24 6.00 -8.40 -8.69
N ASN A 25 6.02 -9.24 -7.64
CA ASN A 25 6.82 -8.97 -6.43
C ASN A 25 8.32 -8.91 -6.74
N TYR A 26 8.82 -9.81 -7.57
CA TYR A 26 10.23 -9.79 -8.00
C TYR A 26 10.58 -8.48 -8.73
N LEU A 27 9.73 -8.05 -9.68
CA LEU A 27 9.93 -6.82 -10.44
C LEU A 27 9.83 -5.58 -9.54
N ALA A 28 8.86 -5.54 -8.62
CA ALA A 28 8.70 -4.44 -7.66
C ALA A 28 9.96 -4.28 -6.78
N ASN A 29 10.51 -5.39 -6.29
CA ASN A 29 11.75 -5.39 -5.48
C ASN A 29 12.98 -4.90 -6.27
N ARG A 30 12.96 -4.97 -7.60
CA ARG A 30 14.02 -4.43 -8.47
C ARG A 30 13.79 -2.98 -8.87
N GLY A 31 12.66 -2.38 -8.49
CA GLY A 31 12.28 -1.04 -8.91
C GLY A 31 11.56 -0.98 -10.28
N ASP A 32 11.29 -2.13 -10.90
CA ASP A 32 10.59 -2.21 -12.19
C ASP A 32 9.06 -2.08 -11.98
N HIS A 33 8.64 -0.97 -11.35
CA HIS A 33 7.27 -0.78 -10.84
C HIS A 33 6.20 -0.82 -11.93
N VAL A 34 6.49 -0.31 -13.15
CA VAL A 34 5.55 -0.33 -14.28
C VAL A 34 5.24 -1.77 -14.70
N GLU A 35 6.28 -2.60 -14.83
CA GLU A 35 6.11 -4.01 -15.21
C GLU A 35 5.51 -4.84 -14.06
N ALA A 36 5.84 -4.49 -12.81
CA ALA A 36 5.22 -5.11 -11.64
C ALA A 36 3.70 -4.91 -11.64
N ILE A 37 3.23 -3.68 -11.89
CA ILE A 37 1.80 -3.36 -12.00
C ILE A 37 1.12 -4.22 -13.07
N LYS A 38 1.73 -4.41 -14.24
CA LYS A 38 1.17 -5.29 -15.30
C LYS A 38 0.95 -6.71 -14.79
N CYS A 39 1.92 -7.25 -14.05
CA CYS A 39 1.81 -8.59 -13.46
C CYS A 39 0.70 -8.66 -12.41
N PHE A 40 0.58 -7.65 -11.53
CA PHE A 40 -0.49 -7.58 -10.53
C PHE A 40 -1.87 -7.40 -11.18
N LEU A 41 -1.98 -6.63 -12.27
CA LEU A 41 -3.23 -6.49 -13.04
C LEU A 41 -3.68 -7.83 -13.64
N VAL A 42 -2.75 -8.68 -14.10
CA VAL A 42 -3.08 -10.04 -14.51
C VAL A 42 -3.55 -10.87 -13.32
N THR A 43 -2.89 -10.74 -12.17
CA THR A 43 -3.29 -11.44 -10.93
C THR A 43 -4.74 -11.11 -10.56
N ILE A 44 -5.11 -9.83 -10.47
CA ILE A 44 -6.47 -9.42 -10.07
C ILE A 44 -7.53 -9.72 -11.14
N ARG A 45 -7.16 -9.82 -12.42
CA ARG A 45 -8.08 -10.27 -13.47
C ARG A 45 -8.52 -11.73 -13.25
N HIS A 46 -7.64 -12.58 -12.76
CA HIS A 46 -7.92 -13.99 -12.47
C HIS A 46 -8.42 -14.24 -11.04
N ASN A 47 -8.01 -13.40 -10.11
CA ASN A 47 -8.44 -13.42 -8.71
C ASN A 47 -8.75 -11.99 -8.22
N PRO A 48 -9.96 -11.47 -8.47
CA PRO A 48 -10.34 -10.11 -8.11
C PRO A 48 -10.25 -9.80 -6.61
N GLU A 49 -10.41 -10.81 -5.75
CA GLU A 49 -10.37 -10.70 -4.30
C GLU A 49 -8.96 -10.87 -3.71
N HIS A 50 -7.93 -10.63 -4.52
CA HIS A 50 -6.55 -10.70 -4.05
C HIS A 50 -6.10 -9.35 -3.47
N ALA A 51 -6.47 -9.07 -2.21
CA ALA A 51 -6.19 -7.80 -1.53
C ALA A 51 -4.70 -7.40 -1.58
N MET A 52 -3.78 -8.38 -1.41
CA MET A 52 -2.34 -8.13 -1.46
C MET A 52 -1.87 -7.64 -2.84
N ALA A 53 -2.48 -8.11 -3.94
CA ALA A 53 -2.13 -7.62 -5.28
C ALA A 53 -2.57 -6.17 -5.46
N TRP A 54 -3.75 -5.80 -4.97
CA TRP A 54 -4.21 -4.42 -4.95
C TRP A 54 -3.32 -3.52 -4.11
N ASN A 55 -2.95 -3.95 -2.89
CA ASN A 55 -1.97 -3.22 -2.08
C ASN A 55 -0.64 -3.02 -2.81
N ASN A 56 -0.10 -4.05 -3.46
CA ASN A 56 1.17 -3.96 -4.16
C ASN A 56 1.09 -3.06 -5.41
N ILE A 57 -0.06 -2.97 -6.08
CA ILE A 57 -0.31 -1.96 -7.12
C ILE A 57 -0.21 -0.55 -6.51
N GLY A 58 -0.86 -0.32 -5.36
CA GLY A 58 -0.80 0.96 -4.65
C GLY A 58 0.63 1.36 -4.29
N VAL A 59 1.40 0.44 -3.70
CA VAL A 59 2.82 0.67 -3.38
C VAL A 59 3.63 1.02 -4.62
N ALA A 60 3.46 0.27 -5.71
CA ALA A 60 4.14 0.56 -6.97
C ALA A 60 3.75 1.93 -7.56
N LYS A 61 2.48 2.36 -7.40
CA LYS A 61 2.00 3.69 -7.78
C LYS A 61 2.65 4.80 -6.95
N LEU A 62 2.79 4.62 -5.62
CA LEU A 62 3.54 5.56 -4.76
C LEU A 62 4.99 5.70 -5.23
N CYS A 63 5.67 4.58 -5.50
CA CYS A 63 7.04 4.61 -6.03
C CYS A 63 7.15 5.34 -7.38
N LEU A 64 6.08 5.40 -8.16
CA LEU A 64 5.98 6.16 -9.41
C LEU A 64 5.49 7.61 -9.21
N SER A 65 5.42 8.09 -7.97
CA SER A 65 4.93 9.43 -7.60
C SER A 65 3.50 9.70 -8.10
N LYS A 66 2.61 8.70 -7.96
CA LYS A 66 1.19 8.73 -8.33
C LYS A 66 0.29 8.46 -7.13
N PRO A 67 0.29 9.33 -6.10
CA PRO A 67 -0.41 9.05 -4.85
C PRO A 67 -1.94 8.95 -5.02
N ASP A 68 -2.57 9.75 -5.89
CA ASP A 68 -4.02 9.63 -6.15
C ASP A 68 -4.39 8.25 -6.70
N GLU A 69 -3.59 7.72 -7.65
CA GLU A 69 -3.82 6.39 -8.20
C GLU A 69 -3.52 5.29 -7.16
N ALA A 70 -2.61 5.55 -6.22
CA ALA A 70 -2.29 4.64 -5.12
C ALA A 70 -3.44 4.54 -4.12
N VAL A 71 -4.07 5.67 -3.74
CA VAL A 71 -5.26 5.68 -2.86
C VAL A 71 -6.33 4.74 -3.42
N ILE A 72 -6.68 4.87 -4.71
CA ILE A 72 -7.68 4.01 -5.36
C ILE A 72 -7.32 2.52 -5.24
N ALA A 73 -6.05 2.17 -5.41
CA ALA A 73 -5.62 0.78 -5.30
C ALA A 73 -5.70 0.25 -3.85
N PHE A 74 -5.33 1.07 -2.86
CA PHE A 74 -5.47 0.70 -1.45
C PHE A 74 -6.93 0.60 -1.02
N GLU A 75 -7.82 1.47 -1.53
CA GLU A 75 -9.26 1.36 -1.31
C GLU A 75 -9.78 0.00 -1.78
N LYS A 76 -9.38 -0.46 -2.97
CA LYS A 76 -9.72 -1.80 -3.46
C LYS A 76 -9.20 -2.92 -2.57
N ALA A 77 -8.00 -2.80 -2.03
CA ALA A 77 -7.47 -3.76 -1.07
C ALA A 77 -8.33 -3.80 0.21
N LEU A 78 -8.76 -2.63 0.70
CA LEU A 78 -9.54 -2.47 1.93
C LEU A 78 -11.03 -2.77 1.76
N GLU A 79 -11.58 -2.68 0.54
CA GLU A 79 -12.91 -3.23 0.21
C GLU A 79 -12.94 -4.76 0.38
N ILE A 80 -11.81 -5.45 0.14
CA ILE A 80 -11.68 -6.91 0.27
C ILE A 80 -11.36 -7.31 1.72
N ASP A 81 -10.43 -6.60 2.36
CA ASP A 81 -10.02 -6.82 3.74
C ASP A 81 -9.90 -5.47 4.45
N SER A 82 -10.95 -5.09 5.18
CA SER A 82 -11.04 -3.79 5.87
C SER A 82 -10.01 -3.60 6.99
N ASP A 83 -9.41 -4.68 7.48
CA ASP A 83 -8.40 -4.68 8.54
C ASP A 83 -6.99 -4.99 8.03
N TYR A 84 -6.79 -4.92 6.70
CA TYR A 84 -5.48 -5.11 6.10
C TYR A 84 -4.53 -3.97 6.50
N ARG A 85 -3.77 -4.18 7.57
CA ARG A 85 -2.90 -3.18 8.21
C ARG A 85 -1.92 -2.50 7.26
N ASP A 86 -1.28 -3.29 6.38
CA ASP A 86 -0.31 -2.74 5.43
C ASP A 86 -1.00 -1.79 4.43
N ALA A 87 -2.21 -2.14 3.97
CA ALA A 87 -2.97 -1.29 3.06
C ALA A 87 -3.44 0.01 3.75
N LEU A 88 -3.90 -0.06 5.00
CA LEU A 88 -4.24 1.12 5.80
C LEU A 88 -3.01 2.04 5.98
N HIS A 89 -1.87 1.48 6.41
CA HIS A 89 -0.65 2.26 6.59
C HIS A 89 -0.18 2.92 5.28
N ASN A 90 -0.18 2.15 4.19
CA ASN A 90 0.25 2.64 2.88
C ASN A 90 -0.73 3.67 2.31
N ARG A 91 -2.05 3.54 2.57
CA ARG A 91 -3.03 4.55 2.17
C ARG A 91 -2.85 5.84 2.96
N ALA A 92 -2.52 5.75 4.25
CA ALA A 92 -2.16 6.93 5.05
C ALA A 92 -0.96 7.69 4.48
N LEU A 93 0.07 6.98 3.98
CA LEU A 93 1.18 7.60 3.25
C LEU A 93 0.68 8.33 2.00
N ALA A 94 -0.15 7.67 1.19
CA ALA A 94 -0.71 8.26 -0.02
C ALA A 94 -1.58 9.48 0.29
N TYR A 95 -2.44 9.41 1.31
CA TYR A 95 -3.25 10.54 1.77
C TYR A 95 -2.39 11.73 2.23
N SER A 96 -1.28 11.45 2.93
CA SER A 96 -0.34 12.51 3.33
C SER A 96 0.29 13.21 2.12
N ASP A 97 0.63 12.44 1.07
CA ASP A 97 1.22 12.97 -0.16
C ASP A 97 0.22 13.82 -0.98
N VAL A 98 -1.08 13.54 -0.91
CA VAL A 98 -2.13 14.36 -1.55
C VAL A 98 -2.67 15.47 -0.64
N GLY A 99 -2.22 15.55 0.62
CA GLY A 99 -2.62 16.59 1.58
C GLY A 99 -3.90 16.28 2.37
N GLU A 100 -4.46 15.08 2.25
CA GLU A 100 -5.63 14.59 2.98
C GLU A 100 -5.23 14.11 4.39
N LEU A 101 -4.79 15.06 5.23
CA LEU A 101 -4.14 14.74 6.51
C LEU A 101 -5.09 14.08 7.52
N ASP A 102 -6.37 14.46 7.53
CA ASP A 102 -7.38 13.87 8.41
C ASP A 102 -7.62 12.39 8.06
N SER A 103 -7.76 12.09 6.76
CA SER A 103 -7.90 10.72 6.27
C SER A 103 -6.68 9.86 6.59
N ALA A 104 -5.48 10.43 6.46
CA ALA A 104 -4.23 9.76 6.84
C ALA A 104 -4.20 9.45 8.34
N MET A 105 -4.66 10.40 9.18
CA MET A 105 -4.72 10.23 10.62
C MET A 105 -5.67 9.11 11.03
N ASP A 106 -6.85 9.03 10.39
CA ASP A 106 -7.85 7.98 10.66
C ASP A 106 -7.29 6.59 10.35
N ASP A 107 -6.63 6.43 9.20
CA ASP A 107 -5.99 5.17 8.82
C ASP A 107 -4.88 4.76 9.81
N LEU A 108 -4.02 5.71 10.22
CA LEU A 108 -2.96 5.42 11.20
C LEU A 108 -3.54 5.05 12.57
N ASN A 109 -4.62 5.71 13.01
CA ASN A 109 -5.32 5.37 14.24
C ASN A 109 -5.89 3.95 14.15
N ARG A 110 -6.44 3.57 13.00
CA ARG A 110 -6.94 2.21 12.78
C ARG A 110 -5.81 1.18 12.84
N VAL A 111 -4.68 1.41 12.18
CA VAL A 111 -3.51 0.52 12.26
C VAL A 111 -3.05 0.35 13.70
N ILE A 112 -2.91 1.43 14.46
CA ILE A 112 -2.47 1.38 15.87
C ILE A 112 -3.48 0.63 16.75
N SER A 113 -4.77 0.73 16.45
CA SER A 113 -5.81 -0.03 17.18
C SER A 113 -5.72 -1.53 16.90
N LEU A 114 -5.36 -1.93 15.67
CA LEU A 114 -5.19 -3.33 15.26
C LEU A 114 -3.85 -3.91 15.72
N ASP A 115 -2.82 -3.09 15.75
CA ASP A 115 -1.46 -3.47 16.15
C ASP A 115 -0.80 -2.33 16.94
N PRO A 116 -0.92 -2.35 18.28
CA PRO A 116 -0.31 -1.35 19.15
C PRO A 116 1.22 -1.32 19.15
N GLU A 117 1.87 -2.26 18.48
CA GLU A 117 3.33 -2.32 18.34
C GLU A 117 3.82 -1.90 16.94
N HIS A 118 2.93 -1.45 16.07
CA HIS A 118 3.28 -1.00 14.72
C HIS A 118 4.03 0.34 14.75
N TRP A 119 5.34 0.28 15.02
CA TRP A 119 6.21 1.45 15.22
C TRP A 119 6.16 2.46 14.05
N ALA A 120 6.01 1.98 12.81
CA ALA A 120 5.99 2.85 11.63
C ALA A 120 4.78 3.79 11.63
N SER A 121 3.61 3.35 12.14
CA SER A 121 2.43 4.20 12.25
C SER A 121 2.58 5.27 13.32
N TYR A 122 3.22 4.98 14.45
CA TYR A 122 3.53 6.02 15.45
C TYR A 122 4.49 7.07 14.89
N LYS A 123 5.55 6.63 14.19
CA LYS A 123 6.47 7.57 13.53
C LYS A 123 5.74 8.48 12.55
N HIS A 124 4.88 7.91 11.72
CA HIS A 124 4.15 8.67 10.72
C HIS A 124 3.12 9.61 11.36
N ARG A 125 2.34 9.12 12.35
CA ARG A 125 1.38 9.95 13.08
C ARG A 125 2.04 11.09 13.86
N SER A 126 3.24 10.87 14.39
CA SER A 126 4.05 11.94 15.00
C SER A 126 4.35 13.07 13.99
N ILE A 127 4.71 12.72 12.75
CA ILE A 127 4.97 13.71 11.70
C ILE A 127 3.69 14.48 11.35
N LEU A 128 2.57 13.77 11.18
CA LEU A 128 1.29 14.42 10.87
C LEU A 128 0.83 15.35 12.00
N ASN A 129 0.93 14.92 13.25
CA ASN A 129 0.59 15.76 14.41
C ASN A 129 1.47 17.02 14.45
N GLN A 130 2.74 16.92 14.11
CA GLN A 130 3.62 18.09 13.99
C GLN A 130 3.16 19.05 12.90
N MET A 131 2.76 18.52 11.72
CA MET A 131 2.24 19.34 10.62
C MET A 131 0.92 20.03 10.98
N LEU A 132 0.08 19.37 11.78
CA LEU A 132 -1.19 19.90 12.29
C LEU A 132 -1.03 20.83 13.51
N GLY A 133 0.20 20.99 14.02
CA GLY A 133 0.50 21.86 15.19
C GLY A 133 0.27 21.21 16.54
N ASP A 134 -0.10 19.95 16.62
CA ASP A 134 -0.23 19.21 17.88
C ASP A 134 1.13 18.64 18.32
N SER A 135 1.94 19.52 18.88
CA SER A 135 3.28 19.17 19.35
C SER A 135 3.28 18.18 20.51
N GLU A 136 2.23 18.18 21.34
CA GLU A 136 2.13 17.27 22.50
C GLU A 136 1.91 15.83 22.02
N GLN A 137 0.94 15.62 21.15
CA GLN A 137 0.66 14.28 20.60
C GLN A 137 1.80 13.81 19.70
N SER A 138 2.39 14.71 18.91
CA SER A 138 3.58 14.43 18.11
C SER A 138 4.71 13.86 18.97
N PHE A 139 5.00 14.49 20.13
CA PHE A 139 6.07 14.03 21.01
C PHE A 139 5.74 12.68 21.66
N LYS A 140 4.49 12.46 22.10
CA LYS A 140 4.04 11.15 22.63
C LYS A 140 4.24 10.01 21.63
N ASP A 141 3.83 10.24 20.39
CA ASP A 141 3.99 9.25 19.32
C ASP A 141 5.46 8.99 18.98
N TYR A 142 6.28 10.05 18.97
CA TYR A 142 7.72 9.91 18.77
C TYR A 142 8.39 9.08 19.87
N ILE A 143 8.05 9.29 21.14
CA ILE A 143 8.57 8.49 22.26
C ILE A 143 8.15 7.03 22.07
N LYS A 144 6.85 6.77 21.79
CA LYS A 144 6.36 5.41 21.57
C LYS A 144 7.09 4.71 20.41
N PHE A 145 7.32 5.42 19.30
CA PHE A 145 8.13 4.92 18.18
C PHE A 145 9.55 4.54 18.65
N LYS A 146 10.19 5.40 19.46
CA LYS A 146 11.55 5.15 19.98
C LYS A 146 11.58 3.91 20.90
N ASP A 147 10.63 3.80 21.80
CA ASP A 147 10.52 2.65 22.70
C ASP A 147 10.37 1.33 21.94
N LEU A 148 9.53 1.33 20.89
CA LEU A 148 9.30 0.14 20.07
C LEU A 148 10.51 -0.24 19.20
N THR A 149 11.39 0.70 18.86
CA THR A 149 12.53 0.45 17.97
C THR A 149 13.87 0.29 18.69
N HIS A 150 14.00 0.77 19.92
CA HIS A 150 15.27 0.78 20.69
C HIS A 150 15.14 0.16 22.08
N GLY A 151 13.94 -0.32 22.43
CA GLY A 151 13.62 -0.88 23.76
C GLY A 151 14.07 -2.36 23.96
N ASN A 152 14.95 -2.90 23.09
CA ASN A 152 15.58 -4.21 23.26
C ASN A 152 17.09 -4.09 23.41
#